data_abe66c280a88081a884eb2bae8df70af
#
_entry.id   abe66c280a88081a884eb2bae8df70af
#
_cell.length_a   1.000
_cell.length_b   1.000
_cell.length_c   1.000
_cell.angle_alpha   90.00
_cell.angle_beta   90.00
_cell.angle_gamma   90.00
#
_symmetry.space_group_name_H-M   'P 1'
#
loop_
_entity.id
_entity.type
_entity.pdbx_description
1 polymer ?
#
loop_
_entity_poly.entity_id
_entity_poly.type
_entity_poly.pdbx_seq_one_letter_code
_entity_poly.pdbx_strand_id
1 'polypeptide(L)'
;MDGKEKLHIMRTLMKERGYDAYIIPHGDCHDNEYIAEADERIKFISNFSGSNGLGLVTQDVALMWTDGRYFIQIEKELYPGWQMKKMREEESLADYVLNNLEEGATIGMDYSLFSVDSASRIKDKLCKYSIVDDKNNIIDDIWGTIKPKYKTNKLLILSEKFTGKKVSEKYEMLNKMLTKGDDIENYRLLVSRLDDIAWLLNLRGSDIPYNPVFFSYALFCKNKGQFCTKLFINKEKLDTPEMKKYCEDNHIILFNYDEIIPELEKSEENMITFFDEESTNYRMFQTLKEINVGRISRLDQDYIEVIKSIKNEVEIEGYRKANIKDSVALIKFFSWMEEELVTKNRTDLNEYQIGLKNKEVREEQENYMGESFAPICGCGANAAIIHYEQNENLHSDMNKNLIILCDTGAQYKEGTTDITRTVHYGKPTQKEKEMYTRVLLGNLSLERLQFKSGKTLYSLDAIPRSYLYMVGEDYKHGTSHGVGHFLNVHEGPHGLPLIPGNIITNEPGYYEKDNFGIRIENEVLVVVKNEEKKLYGFENLTFIPYERNLIDMDLISNDFKKYIDDFHKQCWDKLSPLLKNDKKALDYLKRKTAPL
;
A
#
# COMPACT_ATOMS: atom_id res chain seq x y z
N MET A 1 13.59 -25.63 -11.66
CA MET A 1 14.78 -25.14 -10.94
C MET A 1 14.40 -24.97 -9.48
N ASP A 2 15.07 -25.68 -8.58
CA ASP A 2 14.81 -25.56 -7.15
C ASP A 2 15.63 -24.42 -6.50
N GLY A 3 15.35 -24.11 -5.23
CA GLY A 3 16.00 -22.97 -4.55
C GLY A 3 17.52 -23.13 -4.39
N LYS A 4 18.03 -24.35 -4.24
CA LYS A 4 19.49 -24.62 -4.14
C LYS A 4 20.16 -24.41 -5.49
N GLU A 5 19.54 -24.88 -6.56
CA GLU A 5 20.01 -24.69 -7.92
C GLU A 5 20.06 -23.20 -8.29
N LYS A 6 19.03 -22.42 -7.95
CA LYS A 6 19.00 -20.97 -8.17
C LYS A 6 20.17 -20.26 -7.46
N LEU A 7 20.41 -20.55 -6.17
CA LEU A 7 21.53 -19.98 -5.42
C LEU A 7 22.89 -20.42 -6.00
N HIS A 8 23.02 -21.65 -6.45
CA HIS A 8 24.26 -22.13 -7.08
C HIS A 8 24.57 -21.36 -8.37
N ILE A 9 23.57 -21.20 -9.25
CA ILE A 9 23.73 -20.43 -10.50
C ILE A 9 24.04 -18.97 -10.18
N MET A 10 23.34 -18.36 -9.22
CA MET A 10 23.59 -16.99 -8.80
C MET A 10 25.04 -16.78 -8.35
N ARG A 11 25.55 -17.64 -7.49
CA ARG A 11 26.93 -17.58 -7.00
C ARG A 11 27.96 -17.78 -8.13
N THR A 12 27.64 -18.61 -9.13
CA THR A 12 28.47 -18.79 -10.32
C THR A 12 28.52 -17.49 -11.12
N LEU A 13 27.38 -16.89 -11.43
CA LEU A 13 27.32 -15.62 -12.15
C LEU A 13 27.96 -14.45 -11.37
N MET A 14 27.81 -14.43 -10.03
CA MET A 14 28.55 -13.47 -9.20
C MET A 14 30.06 -13.57 -9.37
N LYS A 15 30.62 -14.79 -9.37
CA LYS A 15 32.05 -14.99 -9.64
C LYS A 15 32.48 -14.53 -11.03
N GLU A 16 31.68 -14.84 -12.06
CA GLU A 16 31.94 -14.43 -13.44
C GLU A 16 31.97 -12.91 -13.59
N ARG A 17 31.12 -12.19 -12.83
CA ARG A 17 31.02 -10.73 -12.82
C ARG A 17 31.96 -10.06 -11.82
N GLY A 18 32.68 -10.84 -11.00
CA GLY A 18 33.59 -10.33 -9.98
C GLY A 18 32.88 -9.71 -8.77
N TYR A 19 31.68 -10.22 -8.40
CA TYR A 19 30.98 -9.79 -7.22
C TYR A 19 31.25 -10.71 -6.03
N ASP A 20 31.70 -10.14 -4.92
CA ASP A 20 31.86 -10.83 -3.63
C ASP A 20 30.52 -10.97 -2.90
N ALA A 21 29.66 -9.98 -3.09
CA ALA A 21 28.27 -9.98 -2.59
C ALA A 21 27.31 -9.34 -3.60
N TYR A 22 26.01 -9.64 -3.46
CA TYR A 22 24.95 -9.04 -4.27
C TYR A 22 23.76 -8.66 -3.41
N ILE A 23 23.26 -7.42 -3.56
CA ILE A 23 22.12 -6.90 -2.82
C ILE A 23 20.87 -6.94 -3.71
N ILE A 24 19.78 -7.50 -3.14
CA ILE A 24 18.49 -7.72 -3.84
C ILE A 24 17.42 -6.98 -3.08
N PRO A 25 16.85 -5.85 -3.57
CA PRO A 25 15.74 -5.20 -2.94
C PRO A 25 14.41 -5.87 -3.32
N HIS A 26 13.40 -5.74 -2.45
CA HIS A 26 12.02 -5.81 -2.90
C HIS A 26 11.72 -4.53 -3.69
N GLY A 27 10.85 -4.64 -4.72
CA GLY A 27 10.41 -3.49 -5.50
C GLY A 27 10.78 -3.57 -6.97
N ASP A 28 10.36 -2.55 -7.69
CA ASP A 28 10.59 -2.34 -9.11
C ASP A 28 11.31 -0.99 -9.35
N CYS A 29 11.45 -0.59 -10.62
CA CYS A 29 12.12 0.65 -10.97
C CYS A 29 11.30 1.93 -10.71
N HIS A 30 10.09 1.80 -10.15
CA HIS A 30 9.16 2.87 -9.80
C HIS A 30 8.92 3.00 -8.30
N ASP A 31 9.62 2.21 -7.48
CA ASP A 31 9.49 2.19 -6.02
C ASP A 31 8.06 1.80 -5.55
N ASN A 32 7.43 0.85 -6.24
CA ASN A 32 6.13 0.34 -5.85
C ASN A 32 6.25 -0.69 -4.71
N GLU A 33 5.32 -0.65 -3.73
CA GLU A 33 5.18 -1.69 -2.70
C GLU A 33 4.60 -2.98 -3.29
N TYR A 34 3.48 -2.88 -4.02
CA TYR A 34 2.95 -3.99 -4.83
C TYR A 34 3.56 -3.93 -6.22
N ILE A 35 4.08 -5.05 -6.69
CA ILE A 35 4.85 -5.13 -7.94
C ILE A 35 4.20 -6.10 -8.92
N ALA A 36 4.57 -5.98 -10.19
CA ALA A 36 4.15 -6.96 -11.19
C ALA A 36 4.88 -8.30 -10.99
N GLU A 37 4.26 -9.39 -11.43
CA GLU A 37 4.88 -10.73 -11.38
C GLU A 37 6.27 -10.77 -12.02
N ALA A 38 6.51 -9.95 -13.05
CA ALA A 38 7.81 -9.81 -13.71
C ALA A 38 8.90 -9.18 -12.83
N ASP A 39 8.53 -8.53 -11.74
CA ASP A 39 9.43 -7.85 -10.82
C ASP A 39 9.62 -8.59 -9.48
N GLU A 40 8.91 -9.70 -9.28
CA GLU A 40 9.00 -10.53 -8.06
C GLU A 40 10.33 -11.29 -7.95
N ARG A 41 11.47 -10.57 -8.05
CA ARG A 41 12.83 -11.14 -8.02
C ARG A 41 13.15 -11.82 -6.70
N ILE A 42 12.75 -11.23 -5.57
CA ILE A 42 12.91 -11.83 -4.23
C ILE A 42 12.16 -13.16 -4.17
N LYS A 43 10.90 -13.18 -4.56
CA LYS A 43 10.08 -14.40 -4.58
C LYS A 43 10.68 -15.46 -5.49
N PHE A 44 11.13 -15.07 -6.69
CA PHE A 44 11.78 -16.00 -7.61
C PHE A 44 13.01 -16.65 -6.99
N ILE A 45 13.93 -15.88 -6.39
CA ILE A 45 15.22 -16.41 -5.92
C ILE A 45 15.14 -17.07 -4.55
N SER A 46 14.28 -16.59 -3.64
CA SER A 46 14.20 -17.02 -2.24
C SER A 46 12.88 -17.72 -1.86
N ASN A 47 11.83 -17.63 -2.67
CA ASN A 47 10.43 -18.01 -2.40
C ASN A 47 9.70 -17.12 -1.40
N PHE A 48 10.32 -16.07 -0.86
CA PHE A 48 9.65 -15.13 0.01
C PHE A 48 8.75 -14.19 -0.78
N SER A 49 7.46 -14.13 -0.45
CA SER A 49 6.42 -13.39 -1.17
C SER A 49 5.96 -12.09 -0.48
N GLY A 50 6.56 -11.74 0.67
CA GLY A 50 6.18 -10.50 1.40
C GLY A 50 6.54 -9.22 0.64
N SER A 51 5.78 -8.14 0.86
CA SER A 51 5.94 -6.86 0.15
C SER A 51 7.09 -5.98 0.66
N ASN A 52 7.90 -6.46 1.60
CA ASN A 52 9.10 -5.77 2.05
C ASN A 52 10.23 -6.77 2.35
N GLY A 53 11.33 -6.64 1.64
CA GLY A 53 12.48 -7.52 1.80
C GLY A 53 13.76 -6.93 1.22
N LEU A 54 14.88 -7.26 1.85
CA LEU A 54 16.22 -6.90 1.37
C LEU A 54 17.12 -8.12 1.49
N GLY A 55 17.51 -8.69 0.35
CA GLY A 55 18.37 -9.86 0.27
C GLY A 55 19.85 -9.50 0.17
N LEU A 56 20.71 -10.31 0.77
CA LEU A 56 22.16 -10.31 0.55
C LEU A 56 22.63 -11.74 0.26
N VAL A 57 23.31 -11.93 -0.86
CA VAL A 57 23.92 -13.21 -1.20
C VAL A 57 25.43 -13.01 -1.29
N THR A 58 26.19 -13.88 -0.60
CA THR A 58 27.64 -14.04 -0.76
C THR A 58 27.93 -15.45 -1.27
N GLN A 59 29.22 -15.80 -1.41
CA GLN A 59 29.58 -17.17 -1.81
C GLN A 59 29.13 -18.22 -0.78
N ASP A 60 29.02 -17.83 0.51
CA ASP A 60 28.77 -18.76 1.62
C ASP A 60 27.36 -18.65 2.19
N VAL A 61 26.78 -17.45 2.24
CA VAL A 61 25.47 -17.20 2.89
C VAL A 61 24.45 -16.57 1.94
N ALA A 62 23.18 -16.74 2.27
CA ALA A 62 22.08 -16.01 1.68
C ALA A 62 21.14 -15.55 2.81
N LEU A 63 20.99 -14.24 2.96
CA LEU A 63 20.27 -13.61 4.04
C LEU A 63 19.11 -12.77 3.50
N MET A 64 17.99 -12.76 4.23
CA MET A 64 16.81 -11.98 3.88
C MET A 64 16.33 -11.18 5.08
N TRP A 65 16.44 -9.86 5.02
CA TRP A 65 15.86 -8.94 5.98
C TRP A 65 14.42 -8.63 5.61
N THR A 66 13.53 -8.69 6.60
CA THR A 66 12.14 -8.27 6.45
C THR A 66 11.62 -7.66 7.76
N ASP A 67 10.48 -6.95 7.71
CA ASP A 67 9.87 -6.33 8.88
C ASP A 67 8.87 -7.25 9.60
N GLY A 68 8.34 -6.77 10.74
CA GLY A 68 7.53 -7.55 11.65
C GLY A 68 6.22 -8.10 11.10
N ARG A 69 5.71 -7.55 9.99
CA ARG A 69 4.51 -8.06 9.30
C ARG A 69 4.72 -9.48 8.76
N TYR A 70 5.97 -9.83 8.42
CA TYR A 70 6.32 -11.03 7.67
C TYR A 70 7.12 -12.08 8.46
N PHE A 71 7.44 -11.86 9.75
CA PHE A 71 8.28 -12.80 10.50
C PHE A 71 7.72 -14.23 10.54
N ILE A 72 6.40 -14.39 10.66
CA ILE A 72 5.76 -15.71 10.67
C ILE A 72 5.73 -16.34 9.26
N GLN A 73 5.48 -15.52 8.25
CA GLN A 73 5.35 -15.95 6.86
C GLN A 73 6.69 -16.42 6.29
N ILE A 74 7.74 -15.63 6.46
CA ILE A 74 9.06 -15.92 5.91
C ILE A 74 9.68 -17.21 6.46
N GLU A 75 9.40 -17.55 7.74
CA GLU A 75 9.83 -18.84 8.35
C GLU A 75 9.27 -20.06 7.60
N LYS A 76 8.11 -19.93 6.96
CA LYS A 76 7.42 -20.99 6.22
C LYS A 76 7.80 -21.02 4.74
N GLU A 77 8.20 -19.89 4.17
CA GLU A 77 8.36 -19.72 2.72
C GLU A 77 9.79 -19.91 2.22
N LEU A 78 10.80 -19.45 2.97
CA LEU A 78 12.17 -19.42 2.47
C LEU A 78 12.66 -20.78 1.98
N TYR A 79 13.27 -20.79 0.80
CA TYR A 79 14.01 -21.97 0.34
C TYR A 79 15.16 -22.33 1.27
N PRO A 80 15.48 -23.64 1.41
CA PRO A 80 16.66 -24.08 2.12
C PRO A 80 17.95 -23.39 1.61
N GLY A 81 18.72 -22.85 2.54
CA GLY A 81 19.96 -22.09 2.24
C GLY A 81 19.81 -20.58 2.46
N TRP A 82 18.61 -20.08 2.59
CA TRP A 82 18.33 -18.73 3.02
C TRP A 82 18.12 -18.66 4.54
N GLN A 83 18.46 -17.54 5.14
CA GLN A 83 18.27 -17.25 6.56
C GLN A 83 17.55 -15.90 6.72
N MET A 84 16.52 -15.88 7.55
CA MET A 84 15.82 -14.65 7.91
C MET A 84 16.68 -13.78 8.83
N LYS A 85 16.62 -12.48 8.65
CA LYS A 85 17.07 -11.43 9.55
C LYS A 85 15.92 -10.47 9.86
N LYS A 86 15.74 -10.12 11.13
CA LYS A 86 14.65 -9.24 11.57
C LYS A 86 15.08 -7.78 11.48
N MET A 87 14.47 -7.03 10.55
CA MET A 87 14.69 -5.58 10.47
C MET A 87 14.41 -4.91 11.81
N ARG A 88 15.29 -3.97 12.21
CA ARG A 88 15.21 -3.18 13.46
C ARG A 88 15.38 -3.99 14.76
N GLU A 89 15.41 -5.31 14.72
CA GLU A 89 15.65 -6.17 15.89
C GLU A 89 17.04 -6.81 15.84
N GLU A 90 17.60 -7.03 14.64
CA GLU A 90 18.94 -7.57 14.41
C GLU A 90 19.80 -6.57 13.64
N GLU A 91 21.08 -6.90 13.43
CA GLU A 91 22.02 -6.09 12.64
C GLU A 91 21.48 -5.78 11.24
N SER A 92 21.69 -4.57 10.76
CA SER A 92 21.31 -4.18 9.40
C SER A 92 22.18 -4.89 8.35
N LEU A 93 21.70 -4.94 7.09
CA LEU A 93 22.49 -5.47 5.97
C LEU A 93 23.86 -4.82 5.89
N ALA A 94 23.93 -3.49 6.03
CA ALA A 94 25.20 -2.78 5.96
C ALA A 94 26.11 -3.09 7.15
N ASP A 95 25.57 -3.28 8.37
CA ASP A 95 26.37 -3.71 9.53
C ASP A 95 26.89 -5.13 9.32
N TYR A 96 26.08 -6.03 8.76
CA TYR A 96 26.52 -7.38 8.42
C TYR A 96 27.69 -7.35 7.43
N VAL A 97 27.60 -6.54 6.37
CA VAL A 97 28.69 -6.37 5.38
C VAL A 97 29.97 -5.87 6.04
N LEU A 98 29.88 -4.82 6.89
CA LEU A 98 31.02 -4.26 7.61
C LEU A 98 31.71 -5.27 8.54
N ASN A 99 30.95 -6.20 9.12
CA ASN A 99 31.44 -7.17 10.09
C ASN A 99 31.99 -8.47 9.44
N ASN A 100 31.56 -8.79 8.21
CA ASN A 100 31.79 -10.12 7.63
C ASN A 100 32.50 -10.13 6.25
N LEU A 101 32.55 -9.00 5.52
CA LEU A 101 33.25 -8.90 4.26
C LEU A 101 34.58 -8.14 4.42
N GLU A 102 35.59 -8.49 3.62
CA GLU A 102 36.85 -7.78 3.58
C GLU A 102 36.68 -6.38 2.97
N GLU A 103 37.39 -5.37 3.51
CA GLU A 103 37.41 -4.03 2.92
C GLU A 103 37.88 -4.08 1.46
N GLY A 104 37.21 -3.35 0.59
CA GLY A 104 37.46 -3.33 -0.85
C GLY A 104 36.69 -4.38 -1.64
N ALA A 105 35.95 -5.28 -0.99
CA ALA A 105 35.12 -6.26 -1.69
C ALA A 105 34.13 -5.56 -2.64
N THR A 106 33.82 -6.23 -3.75
CA THR A 106 32.90 -5.71 -4.78
C THR A 106 31.47 -6.21 -4.54
N ILE A 107 30.56 -5.28 -4.41
CA ILE A 107 29.13 -5.55 -4.16
C ILE A 107 28.32 -5.13 -5.38
N GLY A 108 27.66 -6.11 -6.02
CA GLY A 108 26.73 -5.85 -7.13
C GLY A 108 25.36 -5.42 -6.62
N MET A 109 24.75 -4.45 -7.27
CA MET A 109 23.32 -4.11 -7.08
C MET A 109 22.77 -3.43 -8.34
N ASP A 110 21.51 -3.66 -8.64
CA ASP A 110 20.84 -3.01 -9.77
C ASP A 110 20.36 -1.60 -9.36
N TYR A 111 21.05 -0.57 -9.83
CA TYR A 111 20.73 0.83 -9.47
C TYR A 111 19.34 1.29 -9.91
N SER A 112 18.70 0.59 -10.86
CA SER A 112 17.33 0.92 -11.26
C SER A 112 16.27 0.50 -10.23
N LEU A 113 16.62 -0.38 -9.29
CA LEU A 113 15.71 -0.92 -8.26
C LEU A 113 15.87 -0.25 -6.89
N PHE A 114 16.70 0.78 -6.79
CA PHE A 114 16.90 1.54 -5.55
C PHE A 114 16.61 3.01 -5.81
N SER A 115 15.90 3.64 -4.90
CA SER A 115 15.76 5.09 -4.92
C SER A 115 17.10 5.79 -4.65
N VAL A 116 17.19 7.08 -4.97
CA VAL A 116 18.38 7.89 -4.70
C VAL A 116 18.74 7.85 -3.21
N ASP A 117 17.73 8.00 -2.35
CA ASP A 117 17.90 7.97 -0.89
C ASP A 117 18.43 6.61 -0.42
N SER A 118 17.76 5.51 -0.80
CA SER A 118 18.14 4.17 -0.36
C SER A 118 19.51 3.74 -0.85
N ALA A 119 19.85 4.00 -2.13
CA ALA A 119 21.17 3.72 -2.68
C ALA A 119 22.26 4.57 -2.01
N SER A 120 22.00 5.86 -1.77
CA SER A 120 22.95 6.76 -1.12
C SER A 120 23.26 6.31 0.30
N ARG A 121 22.24 5.97 1.10
CA ARG A 121 22.45 5.45 2.47
C ARG A 121 23.31 4.18 2.49
N ILE A 122 23.07 3.25 1.56
CA ILE A 122 23.90 2.04 1.43
C ILE A 122 25.34 2.41 1.07
N LYS A 123 25.55 3.26 0.05
CA LYS A 123 26.86 3.66 -0.43
C LYS A 123 27.65 4.46 0.61
N ASP A 124 27.00 5.36 1.32
CA ASP A 124 27.64 6.17 2.37
C ASP A 124 28.12 5.28 3.54
N LYS A 125 27.26 4.32 3.98
CA LYS A 125 27.61 3.40 5.05
C LYS A 125 28.68 2.39 4.62
N LEU A 126 28.67 1.98 3.36
CA LEU A 126 29.63 1.02 2.77
C LEU A 126 30.70 1.71 1.92
N CYS A 127 31.13 2.91 2.27
CA CYS A 127 32.08 3.72 1.47
C CYS A 127 33.48 3.09 1.29
N LYS A 128 33.81 2.04 2.06
CA LYS A 128 35.06 1.26 1.92
C LYS A 128 34.92 0.08 0.93
N TYR A 129 33.75 -0.12 0.35
CA TYR A 129 33.46 -1.20 -0.59
C TYR A 129 33.25 -0.66 -2.00
N SER A 130 33.52 -1.51 -3.01
CA SER A 130 33.23 -1.18 -4.41
C SER A 130 31.79 -1.56 -4.74
N ILE A 131 30.84 -0.60 -4.67
CA ILE A 131 29.45 -0.86 -5.05
C ILE A 131 29.26 -0.54 -6.53
N VAL A 132 28.86 -1.55 -7.32
CA VAL A 132 28.76 -1.46 -8.78
C VAL A 132 27.35 -1.70 -9.29
N ASP A 133 26.99 -0.97 -10.37
CA ASP A 133 25.70 -1.10 -11.04
C ASP A 133 25.64 -2.38 -11.89
N ASP A 134 24.79 -3.32 -11.52
CA ASP A 134 24.51 -4.51 -12.33
C ASP A 134 23.38 -4.19 -13.35
N LYS A 135 23.76 -3.58 -14.48
CA LYS A 135 22.82 -3.15 -15.52
C LYS A 135 21.98 -4.29 -16.12
N ASN A 136 22.51 -5.51 -16.07
CA ASN A 136 21.84 -6.72 -16.54
C ASN A 136 21.52 -7.61 -15.36
N ASN A 137 20.59 -7.21 -14.55
CA ASN A 137 20.22 -7.84 -13.28
C ASN A 137 20.43 -9.37 -13.26
N ILE A 138 21.32 -9.84 -12.39
CA ILE A 138 21.73 -11.25 -12.33
C ILE A 138 20.56 -12.20 -12.13
N ILE A 139 19.50 -11.77 -11.42
CA ILE A 139 18.31 -12.59 -11.18
C ILE A 139 17.47 -12.71 -12.45
N ASP A 140 17.39 -11.66 -13.25
CA ASP A 140 16.68 -11.69 -14.53
C ASP A 140 17.37 -12.64 -15.53
N ASP A 141 18.70 -12.73 -15.49
CA ASP A 141 19.45 -13.72 -16.29
C ASP A 141 19.18 -15.16 -15.84
N ILE A 142 19.08 -15.40 -14.51
CA ILE A 142 18.70 -16.71 -13.97
C ILE A 142 17.26 -17.06 -14.34
N TRP A 143 16.35 -16.08 -14.29
CA TRP A 143 14.94 -16.25 -14.63
C TRP A 143 14.75 -16.56 -16.12
N GLY A 144 15.51 -15.85 -16.94
CA GLY A 144 15.61 -16.11 -18.39
C GLY A 144 14.24 -16.06 -19.08
N THR A 145 14.01 -17.04 -19.96
CA THR A 145 12.79 -17.07 -20.81
C THR A 145 11.49 -17.36 -20.07
N ILE A 146 11.55 -17.83 -18.81
CA ILE A 146 10.37 -18.12 -17.98
C ILE A 146 9.92 -16.90 -17.15
N LYS A 147 10.67 -15.79 -17.21
CA LYS A 147 10.26 -14.54 -16.58
C LYS A 147 8.90 -14.09 -17.14
N PRO A 148 7.91 -13.76 -16.29
CA PRO A 148 6.62 -13.25 -16.74
C PRO A 148 6.77 -12.00 -17.61
N LYS A 149 5.79 -11.77 -18.50
CA LYS A 149 5.76 -10.56 -19.32
C LYS A 149 4.89 -9.51 -18.66
N TYR A 150 5.27 -8.25 -18.83
CA TYR A 150 4.43 -7.13 -18.40
C TYR A 150 3.11 -7.08 -19.18
N LYS A 151 2.03 -6.72 -18.49
CA LYS A 151 0.71 -6.56 -19.07
C LYS A 151 0.66 -5.32 -19.99
N THR A 152 -0.15 -5.40 -21.04
CA THR A 152 -0.36 -4.29 -22.00
C THR A 152 -1.82 -3.84 -22.02
N ASN A 153 -2.47 -3.81 -20.87
CA ASN A 153 -3.87 -3.42 -20.74
C ASN A 153 -4.10 -1.97 -21.18
N LYS A 154 -5.28 -1.68 -21.73
CA LYS A 154 -5.68 -0.32 -22.11
C LYS A 154 -5.89 0.53 -20.87
N LEU A 155 -5.65 1.84 -20.99
CA LEU A 155 -5.89 2.79 -19.94
C LEU A 155 -7.36 3.23 -19.89
N LEU A 156 -7.76 3.66 -18.69
CA LEU A 156 -9.05 4.28 -18.40
C LEU A 156 -8.85 5.79 -18.16
N ILE A 157 -9.65 6.62 -18.80
CA ILE A 157 -9.77 8.04 -18.45
C ILE A 157 -10.75 8.16 -17.28
N LEU A 158 -10.27 8.63 -16.13
CA LEU A 158 -11.12 8.90 -15.00
C LEU A 158 -11.69 10.31 -15.11
N SER A 159 -12.99 10.40 -15.38
CA SER A 159 -13.65 11.68 -15.65
C SER A 159 -13.71 12.61 -14.43
N GLU A 160 -13.83 13.92 -14.68
CA GLU A 160 -13.89 14.97 -13.65
C GLU A 160 -15.01 14.77 -12.62
N LYS A 161 -16.09 14.06 -12.98
CA LYS A 161 -17.16 13.71 -12.02
C LYS A 161 -16.66 12.86 -10.84
N PHE A 162 -15.51 12.18 -10.99
CA PHE A 162 -14.86 11.39 -9.95
C PHE A 162 -13.63 12.11 -9.38
N THR A 163 -12.82 12.76 -10.25
CA THR A 163 -11.57 13.38 -9.83
C THR A 163 -11.73 14.80 -9.28
N GLY A 164 -12.84 15.47 -9.60
CA GLY A 164 -13.13 16.84 -9.16
C GLY A 164 -12.22 17.92 -9.73
N LYS A 165 -11.16 17.55 -10.45
CA LYS A 165 -10.18 18.49 -11.03
C LYS A 165 -9.72 18.05 -12.41
N LYS A 166 -9.53 19.05 -13.28
CA LYS A 166 -8.90 18.89 -14.59
C LYS A 166 -7.39 18.68 -14.44
N VAL A 167 -6.78 18.08 -15.44
CA VAL A 167 -5.31 17.96 -15.54
C VAL A 167 -4.65 19.34 -15.49
N SER A 168 -5.20 20.33 -16.18
CA SER A 168 -4.67 21.72 -16.18
C SER A 168 -4.68 22.36 -14.79
N GLU A 169 -5.70 22.11 -13.96
CA GLU A 169 -5.76 22.61 -12.58
C GLU A 169 -4.68 21.95 -11.71
N LYS A 170 -4.44 20.65 -11.92
CA LYS A 170 -3.36 19.92 -11.22
C LYS A 170 -1.98 20.45 -11.62
N TYR A 171 -1.78 20.79 -12.90
CA TYR A 171 -0.56 21.43 -13.38
C TYR A 171 -0.30 22.76 -12.68
N GLU A 172 -1.32 23.59 -12.52
CA GLU A 172 -1.19 24.87 -11.80
C GLU A 172 -0.88 24.67 -10.31
N MET A 173 -1.53 23.68 -9.65
CA MET A 173 -1.23 23.35 -8.27
C MET A 173 0.23 22.92 -8.10
N LEU A 174 0.70 22.04 -8.96
CA LEU A 174 2.08 21.53 -8.93
C LEU A 174 3.09 22.65 -9.25
N ASN A 175 2.81 23.50 -10.25
CA ASN A 175 3.64 24.68 -10.55
C ASN A 175 3.80 25.58 -9.34
N LYS A 176 2.70 25.87 -8.62
CA LYS A 176 2.74 26.72 -7.42
C LYS A 176 3.65 26.14 -6.33
N MET A 177 3.63 24.81 -6.15
CA MET A 177 4.51 24.13 -5.19
C MET A 177 5.98 24.17 -5.63
N LEU A 178 6.25 23.84 -6.90
CA LEU A 178 7.61 23.78 -7.45
C LEU A 178 8.30 25.14 -7.45
N THR A 179 7.58 26.19 -7.80
CA THR A 179 8.18 27.54 -7.90
C THR A 179 8.19 28.30 -6.58
N LYS A 180 7.40 27.88 -5.59
CA LYS A 180 7.25 28.58 -4.29
C LYS A 180 6.93 30.07 -4.43
N GLY A 181 6.33 30.46 -5.56
CA GLY A 181 5.99 31.84 -5.88
C GLY A 181 7.03 32.60 -6.71
N ASP A 182 8.18 31.98 -7.01
CA ASP A 182 9.17 32.54 -7.92
C ASP A 182 8.72 32.39 -9.38
N ASP A 183 9.12 33.32 -10.23
CA ASP A 183 8.84 33.26 -11.68
C ASP A 183 9.92 32.43 -12.40
N ILE A 184 9.78 31.10 -12.33
CA ILE A 184 10.65 30.16 -13.04
C ILE A 184 9.99 29.83 -14.39
N GLU A 185 10.60 30.30 -15.48
CA GLU A 185 10.04 30.15 -16.82
C GLU A 185 10.20 28.77 -17.41
N ASN A 186 11.34 28.10 -17.11
CA ASN A 186 11.69 26.81 -17.73
C ASN A 186 12.13 25.80 -16.68
N TYR A 187 11.39 24.73 -16.56
CA TYR A 187 11.74 23.60 -15.71
C TYR A 187 11.08 22.31 -16.20
N ARG A 188 11.61 21.18 -15.72
CA ARG A 188 10.96 19.88 -15.80
C ARG A 188 11.05 19.18 -14.43
N LEU A 189 10.00 18.44 -14.07
CA LEU A 189 9.96 17.55 -12.92
C LEU A 189 9.96 16.12 -13.43
N LEU A 190 10.92 15.32 -12.99
CA LEU A 190 10.91 13.86 -13.19
C LEU A 190 9.94 13.22 -12.20
N VAL A 191 8.95 12.51 -12.71
CA VAL A 191 7.95 11.77 -11.94
C VAL A 191 8.12 10.28 -12.24
N SER A 192 8.46 9.50 -11.22
CA SER A 192 8.74 8.07 -11.34
C SER A 192 7.63 7.21 -10.73
N ARG A 193 6.95 7.66 -9.68
CA ARG A 193 5.86 6.91 -9.04
C ARG A 193 4.66 6.79 -9.96
N LEU A 194 4.16 5.56 -10.12
CA LEU A 194 3.08 5.26 -11.07
C LEU A 194 1.74 5.87 -10.63
N ASP A 195 1.46 5.90 -9.34
CA ASP A 195 0.25 6.48 -8.79
C ASP A 195 0.23 8.01 -8.89
N ASP A 196 1.39 8.68 -8.79
CA ASP A 196 1.53 10.11 -9.01
C ASP A 196 1.25 10.48 -10.47
N ILE A 197 1.79 9.70 -11.41
CA ILE A 197 1.54 9.89 -12.85
C ILE A 197 0.05 9.66 -13.14
N ALA A 198 -0.52 8.59 -12.62
CA ALA A 198 -1.92 8.25 -12.80
C ALA A 198 -2.85 9.33 -12.22
N TRP A 199 -2.54 9.86 -11.03
CA TRP A 199 -3.28 10.94 -10.42
C TRP A 199 -3.15 12.25 -11.22
N LEU A 200 -1.93 12.65 -11.56
CA LEU A 200 -1.64 13.90 -12.28
C LEU A 200 -2.39 13.98 -13.62
N LEU A 201 -2.45 12.85 -14.33
CA LEU A 201 -3.01 12.77 -15.67
C LEU A 201 -4.48 12.30 -15.70
N ASN A 202 -5.13 12.08 -14.54
CA ASN A 202 -6.48 11.50 -14.46
C ASN A 202 -6.63 10.20 -15.26
N LEU A 203 -5.58 9.38 -15.30
CA LEU A 203 -5.55 8.09 -15.99
C LEU A 203 -5.46 6.95 -14.97
N ARG A 204 -6.03 5.80 -15.32
CA ARG A 204 -5.90 4.56 -14.54
C ARG A 204 -5.53 3.41 -15.44
N GLY A 205 -4.78 2.46 -14.90
CA GLY A 205 -4.37 1.23 -15.60
C GLY A 205 -4.66 -0.01 -14.77
N SER A 206 -3.99 -1.11 -15.10
CA SER A 206 -4.09 -2.38 -14.37
C SER A 206 -2.85 -3.25 -14.61
N ASP A 207 -1.68 -2.63 -14.63
CA ASP A 207 -0.42 -3.33 -14.90
C ASP A 207 0.08 -4.07 -13.66
N ILE A 208 -0.21 -3.53 -12.49
CA ILE A 208 0.11 -4.12 -11.20
C ILE A 208 -1.19 -4.67 -10.57
N PRO A 209 -1.17 -5.89 -9.99
CA PRO A 209 -2.34 -6.41 -9.28
C PRO A 209 -2.83 -5.41 -8.22
N TYR A 210 -4.15 -5.26 -8.11
CA TYR A 210 -4.86 -4.41 -7.14
C TYR A 210 -4.66 -2.90 -7.28
N ASN A 211 -3.56 -2.45 -7.91
CA ASN A 211 -3.24 -1.04 -8.08
C ASN A 211 -3.67 -0.55 -9.46
N PRO A 212 -4.54 0.46 -9.55
CA PRO A 212 -5.03 0.96 -10.84
C PRO A 212 -4.02 1.89 -11.51
N VAL A 213 -2.78 1.45 -11.65
CA VAL A 213 -1.63 2.16 -12.20
C VAL A 213 -1.13 1.49 -13.49
N PHE A 214 -0.20 2.14 -14.16
CA PHE A 214 0.38 1.69 -15.42
C PHE A 214 1.86 2.06 -15.52
N PHE A 215 2.68 1.17 -16.04
CA PHE A 215 4.11 1.41 -16.22
C PHE A 215 4.35 2.60 -17.14
N SER A 216 4.93 3.64 -16.57
CA SER A 216 5.30 4.87 -17.27
C SER A 216 6.26 5.71 -16.45
N TYR A 217 6.99 6.58 -17.13
CA TYR A 217 7.67 7.73 -16.52
C TYR A 217 7.04 9.00 -17.07
N ALA A 218 7.15 10.09 -16.34
CA ALA A 218 6.69 11.38 -16.82
C ALA A 218 7.72 12.50 -16.56
N LEU A 219 7.81 13.43 -17.51
CA LEU A 219 8.43 14.73 -17.29
C LEU A 219 7.34 15.79 -17.38
N PHE A 220 6.94 16.31 -16.23
CA PHE A 220 6.08 17.50 -16.20
C PHE A 220 6.94 18.72 -16.50
N CYS A 221 6.62 19.45 -17.57
CA CYS A 221 7.42 20.54 -18.09
C CYS A 221 6.66 21.87 -18.09
N LYS A 222 7.37 22.94 -17.73
CA LYS A 222 6.99 24.32 -18.04
C LYS A 222 8.03 24.89 -19.00
N ASN A 223 7.58 25.42 -20.12
CA ASN A 223 8.44 26.08 -21.10
C ASN A 223 7.76 27.36 -21.57
N LYS A 224 8.38 28.52 -21.32
CA LYS A 224 7.84 29.84 -21.66
C LYS A 224 6.38 30.04 -21.23
N GLY A 225 6.06 29.60 -20.02
CA GLY A 225 4.73 29.72 -19.44
C GLY A 225 3.70 28.67 -19.88
N GLN A 226 4.06 27.74 -20.78
CA GLN A 226 3.17 26.64 -21.21
C GLN A 226 3.52 25.33 -20.50
N PHE A 227 2.50 24.61 -20.04
CA PHE A 227 2.66 23.31 -19.43
C PHE A 227 2.44 22.19 -20.42
N CYS A 228 3.24 21.15 -20.30
CA CYS A 228 3.01 19.85 -20.95
C CYS A 228 3.58 18.72 -20.11
N THR A 229 3.12 17.50 -20.36
CA THR A 229 3.72 16.29 -19.80
C THR A 229 4.26 15.41 -20.92
N LYS A 230 5.56 15.12 -20.91
CA LYS A 230 6.15 14.06 -21.75
C LYS A 230 5.92 12.75 -21.02
N LEU A 231 5.08 11.88 -21.58
CA LEU A 231 4.72 10.60 -20.99
C LEU A 231 5.43 9.47 -21.72
N PHE A 232 6.27 8.72 -21.00
CA PHE A 232 7.06 7.58 -21.50
C PHE A 232 6.32 6.29 -21.15
N ILE A 233 5.73 5.64 -22.16
CA ILE A 233 4.80 4.53 -21.95
C ILE A 233 4.78 3.60 -23.18
N ASN A 234 4.39 2.34 -22.98
CA ASN A 234 4.01 1.50 -24.13
C ASN A 234 2.76 2.09 -24.81
N LYS A 235 2.95 2.67 -25.99
CA LYS A 235 1.92 3.40 -26.74
C LYS A 235 0.70 2.56 -27.13
N GLU A 236 0.82 1.23 -27.14
CA GLU A 236 -0.31 0.33 -27.39
C GLU A 236 -1.43 0.50 -26.36
N LYS A 237 -1.10 0.91 -25.13
CA LYS A 237 -2.07 1.17 -24.05
C LYS A 237 -3.00 2.36 -24.34
N LEU A 238 -2.58 3.26 -25.22
CA LEU A 238 -3.23 4.52 -25.58
C LEU A 238 -3.85 4.50 -26.99
N ASP A 239 -3.86 3.35 -27.67
CA ASP A 239 -4.27 3.27 -29.07
C ASP A 239 -5.80 3.21 -29.24
N THR A 240 -6.48 4.27 -28.78
CA THR A 240 -7.89 4.54 -29.08
C THR A 240 -8.05 5.99 -29.52
N PRO A 241 -9.02 6.31 -30.40
CA PRO A 241 -9.26 7.71 -30.80
C PRO A 241 -9.58 8.64 -29.62
N GLU A 242 -10.32 8.15 -28.64
CA GLU A 242 -10.67 8.89 -27.42
C GLU A 242 -9.42 9.24 -26.62
N MET A 243 -8.53 8.28 -26.42
CA MET A 243 -7.31 8.48 -25.64
C MET A 243 -6.33 9.40 -26.36
N LYS A 244 -6.20 9.29 -27.70
CA LYS A 244 -5.37 10.20 -28.50
C LYS A 244 -5.84 11.65 -28.34
N LYS A 245 -7.17 11.85 -28.49
CA LYS A 245 -7.77 13.16 -28.29
C LYS A 245 -7.56 13.66 -26.86
N TYR A 246 -7.71 12.81 -25.86
CA TYR A 246 -7.46 13.16 -24.46
C TYR A 246 -6.03 13.64 -24.22
N CYS A 247 -5.05 12.95 -24.81
CA CYS A 247 -3.64 13.36 -24.72
C CYS A 247 -3.40 14.75 -25.39
N GLU A 248 -3.99 14.98 -26.56
CA GLU A 248 -3.90 16.27 -27.26
C GLU A 248 -4.54 17.40 -26.42
N ASP A 249 -5.76 17.20 -25.93
CA ASP A 249 -6.52 18.19 -25.15
C ASP A 249 -5.82 18.55 -23.82
N ASN A 250 -5.00 17.65 -23.26
CA ASN A 250 -4.28 17.86 -22.00
C ASN A 250 -2.76 18.08 -22.16
N HIS A 251 -2.28 18.33 -23.39
CA HIS A 251 -0.87 18.58 -23.71
C HIS A 251 0.06 17.44 -23.23
N ILE A 252 -0.37 16.19 -23.39
CA ILE A 252 0.41 14.99 -23.10
C ILE A 252 1.12 14.53 -24.38
N ILE A 253 2.45 14.55 -24.38
CA ILE A 253 3.30 14.17 -25.50
C ILE A 253 3.83 12.75 -25.26
N LEU A 254 3.57 11.83 -26.19
CA LEU A 254 3.84 10.40 -26.00
C LEU A 254 5.21 9.99 -26.53
N PHE A 255 5.99 9.34 -25.67
CA PHE A 255 7.26 8.67 -25.97
C PHE A 255 7.17 7.18 -25.70
N ASN A 256 8.08 6.37 -26.25
CA ASN A 256 8.19 4.97 -25.82
C ASN A 256 8.82 4.90 -24.43
N TYR A 257 8.46 3.87 -23.67
CA TYR A 257 8.89 3.73 -22.27
C TYR A 257 10.41 3.87 -22.09
N ASP A 258 11.20 3.22 -22.95
CA ASP A 258 12.66 3.20 -22.86
C ASP A 258 13.32 4.52 -23.32
N GLU A 259 12.54 5.49 -23.84
CA GLU A 259 13.08 6.78 -24.27
C GLU A 259 13.33 7.76 -23.11
N ILE A 260 13.00 7.41 -21.86
CA ILE A 260 13.20 8.29 -20.70
C ILE A 260 14.67 8.65 -20.50
N ILE A 261 15.59 7.67 -20.52
CA ILE A 261 17.03 7.92 -20.34
C ILE A 261 17.59 8.80 -21.47
N PRO A 262 17.38 8.47 -22.77
CA PRO A 262 17.74 9.37 -23.87
C PRO A 262 17.16 10.78 -23.79
N GLU A 263 15.95 10.92 -23.22
CA GLU A 263 15.34 12.23 -23.05
C GLU A 263 15.94 13.02 -21.89
N LEU A 264 16.30 12.34 -20.80
CA LEU A 264 17.03 12.97 -19.69
C LEU A 264 18.43 13.43 -20.12
N GLU A 265 19.09 12.71 -21.01
CA GLU A 265 20.41 13.07 -21.58
C GLU A 265 20.39 14.34 -22.43
N LYS A 266 19.22 14.75 -22.94
CA LYS A 266 19.11 16.00 -23.68
C LYS A 266 19.28 17.18 -22.72
N SER A 267 20.40 17.87 -22.88
CA SER A 267 20.71 19.06 -22.11
C SER A 267 20.05 20.30 -22.74
N GLU A 268 19.34 21.08 -21.92
CA GLU A 268 18.83 22.39 -22.31
C GLU A 268 19.49 23.42 -21.40
N GLU A 269 20.24 24.39 -21.99
CA GLU A 269 20.73 25.54 -21.24
C GLU A 269 19.53 26.30 -20.62
N ASN A 270 19.59 26.62 -19.33
CA ASN A 270 18.54 27.26 -18.55
C ASN A 270 17.33 26.41 -18.14
N MET A 271 17.38 25.08 -18.30
CA MET A 271 16.36 24.16 -17.77
C MET A 271 16.72 23.72 -16.36
N ILE A 272 15.78 23.85 -15.40
CA ILE A 272 15.92 23.21 -14.08
C ILE A 272 15.23 21.86 -14.13
N THR A 273 15.93 20.79 -13.74
CA THR A 273 15.33 19.48 -13.56
C THR A 273 15.13 19.21 -12.07
N PHE A 274 13.86 19.17 -11.66
CA PHE A 274 13.47 18.76 -10.32
C PHE A 274 13.34 17.24 -10.25
N PHE A 275 13.70 16.66 -9.12
CA PHE A 275 13.50 15.24 -8.83
C PHE A 275 13.27 15.03 -7.33
N ASP A 276 12.56 13.98 -6.99
CA ASP A 276 12.42 13.50 -5.63
C ASP A 276 13.37 12.34 -5.38
N GLU A 277 14.13 12.36 -4.27
CA GLU A 277 15.15 11.34 -3.98
C GLU A 277 14.57 10.03 -3.42
N GLU A 278 13.35 10.06 -2.88
CA GLU A 278 12.70 8.86 -2.35
C GLU A 278 12.05 8.01 -3.46
N SER A 279 11.66 8.64 -4.59
CA SER A 279 10.98 7.95 -5.70
C SER A 279 11.82 7.81 -6.97
N THR A 280 12.80 8.70 -7.21
CA THR A 280 13.66 8.60 -8.39
C THR A 280 14.68 7.49 -8.21
N ASN A 281 14.77 6.55 -9.17
CA ASN A 281 15.76 5.50 -9.09
C ASN A 281 17.19 6.01 -9.32
N TYR A 282 18.15 5.35 -8.68
CA TYR A 282 19.55 5.80 -8.64
C TYR A 282 20.23 5.84 -10.01
N ARG A 283 19.83 4.97 -10.96
CA ARG A 283 20.37 4.98 -12.32
C ARG A 283 19.97 6.25 -13.09
N MET A 284 18.72 6.68 -12.99
CA MET A 284 18.27 7.95 -13.58
C MET A 284 18.99 9.15 -12.96
N PHE A 285 19.20 9.12 -11.65
CA PHE A 285 19.95 10.16 -10.96
C PHE A 285 21.41 10.23 -11.42
N GLN A 286 22.07 9.07 -11.65
CA GLN A 286 23.42 9.05 -12.22
C GLN A 286 23.45 9.72 -13.60
N THR A 287 22.47 9.40 -14.46
CA THR A 287 22.31 10.07 -15.76
C THR A 287 22.18 11.58 -15.61
N LEU A 288 21.34 12.06 -14.69
CA LEU A 288 21.17 13.50 -14.43
C LEU A 288 22.47 14.16 -13.94
N LYS A 289 23.29 13.46 -13.15
CA LYS A 289 24.60 13.99 -12.65
C LYS A 289 25.66 14.05 -13.72
N GLU A 290 25.68 13.11 -14.67
CA GLU A 290 26.66 13.07 -15.75
C GLU A 290 26.44 14.18 -16.78
N ILE A 291 25.20 14.68 -16.90
CA ILE A 291 24.86 15.78 -17.80
C ILE A 291 25.20 17.10 -17.11
N ASN A 292 26.41 17.58 -17.36
CA ASN A 292 26.94 18.84 -16.79
C ASN A 292 26.26 20.12 -17.32
N VAL A 293 25.13 20.02 -18.00
CA VAL A 293 24.41 21.14 -18.60
C VAL A 293 23.00 21.19 -18.01
N GLY A 294 22.71 22.27 -17.33
CA GLY A 294 21.45 22.46 -16.65
C GLY A 294 21.59 22.37 -15.13
N ARG A 295 20.52 22.69 -14.45
CA ARG A 295 20.46 22.73 -12.99
C ARG A 295 19.61 21.57 -12.52
N ILE A 296 20.15 20.64 -11.76
CA ILE A 296 19.37 19.65 -11.04
C ILE A 296 19.02 20.17 -9.64
N SER A 297 17.80 19.97 -9.20
CA SER A 297 17.30 20.41 -7.91
C SER A 297 16.49 19.32 -7.25
N ARG A 298 16.95 18.88 -6.08
CA ARG A 298 16.21 17.95 -5.25
C ARG A 298 14.99 18.64 -4.64
N LEU A 299 13.86 17.98 -4.64
CA LEU A 299 12.69 18.40 -3.88
C LEU A 299 12.92 18.17 -2.37
N ASP A 300 12.31 18.97 -1.54
CA ASP A 300 12.29 18.81 -0.08
C ASP A 300 11.23 17.79 0.36
N GLN A 301 10.28 17.46 -0.50
CA GLN A 301 9.25 16.43 -0.34
C GLN A 301 8.60 16.14 -1.69
N ASP A 302 7.92 15.01 -1.84
CA ASP A 302 7.11 14.73 -3.02
C ASP A 302 5.86 15.63 -3.04
N TYR A 303 5.87 16.61 -3.93
CA TYR A 303 4.77 17.57 -4.03
C TYR A 303 3.50 16.98 -4.62
N ILE A 304 3.59 15.94 -5.46
CA ILE A 304 2.40 15.27 -5.99
C ILE A 304 1.75 14.45 -4.88
N GLU A 305 2.52 13.72 -4.07
CA GLU A 305 2.02 13.00 -2.90
C GLU A 305 1.29 13.96 -1.94
N VAL A 306 1.89 15.10 -1.63
CA VAL A 306 1.26 16.11 -0.77
C VAL A 306 -0.09 16.56 -1.33
N ILE A 307 -0.15 16.94 -2.61
CA ILE A 307 -1.37 17.48 -3.21
C ILE A 307 -2.45 16.40 -3.30
N LYS A 308 -2.12 15.17 -3.72
CA LYS A 308 -3.11 14.08 -3.88
C LYS A 308 -3.61 13.54 -2.54
N SER A 309 -2.79 13.60 -1.48
CA SER A 309 -3.21 13.17 -0.15
C SER A 309 -4.35 14.03 0.42
N ILE A 310 -4.49 15.28 -0.04
CA ILE A 310 -5.55 16.21 0.35
C ILE A 310 -6.71 16.07 -0.65
N LYS A 311 -7.70 15.28 -0.30
CA LYS A 311 -8.85 15.02 -1.17
C LYS A 311 -9.71 16.27 -1.31
N ASN A 312 -10.14 16.56 -2.54
CA ASN A 312 -11.09 17.64 -2.81
C ASN A 312 -12.53 17.20 -2.48
N GLU A 313 -13.48 18.11 -2.50
CA GLU A 313 -14.88 17.86 -2.14
C GLU A 313 -15.53 16.73 -2.95
N VAL A 314 -15.19 16.59 -4.25
CA VAL A 314 -15.74 15.52 -5.11
C VAL A 314 -15.15 14.17 -4.73
N GLU A 315 -13.85 14.11 -4.47
CA GLU A 315 -13.16 12.91 -4.00
C GLU A 315 -13.69 12.49 -2.62
N ILE A 316 -13.84 13.43 -1.67
CA ILE A 316 -14.40 13.16 -0.32
C ILE A 316 -15.80 12.56 -0.42
N GLU A 317 -16.68 13.16 -1.24
CA GLU A 317 -18.02 12.62 -1.44
C GLU A 317 -17.98 11.26 -2.15
N GLY A 318 -17.01 11.06 -3.03
CA GLY A 318 -16.69 9.76 -3.64
C GLY A 318 -16.38 8.69 -2.58
N TYR A 319 -15.48 8.97 -1.64
CA TYR A 319 -15.13 8.05 -0.55
C TYR A 319 -16.31 7.72 0.35
N ARG A 320 -17.17 8.72 0.68
CA ARG A 320 -18.40 8.46 1.43
C ARG A 320 -19.29 7.44 0.72
N LYS A 321 -19.42 7.56 -0.61
CA LYS A 321 -20.19 6.61 -1.44
C LYS A 321 -19.53 5.25 -1.53
N ALA A 322 -18.22 5.20 -1.78
CA ALA A 322 -17.45 3.96 -1.88
C ALA A 322 -17.57 3.14 -0.59
N ASN A 323 -17.35 3.77 0.56
CA ASN A 323 -17.45 3.13 1.87
C ASN A 323 -18.86 2.63 2.21
N ILE A 324 -19.92 3.36 1.80
CA ILE A 324 -21.31 2.89 1.96
C ILE A 324 -21.57 1.66 1.09
N LYS A 325 -21.15 1.66 -0.19
CA LYS A 325 -21.27 0.50 -1.08
C LYS A 325 -20.55 -0.72 -0.51
N ASP A 326 -19.31 -0.51 -0.06
CA ASP A 326 -18.49 -1.56 0.50
C ASP A 326 -19.07 -2.10 1.82
N SER A 327 -19.59 -1.22 2.68
CA SER A 327 -20.29 -1.61 3.89
C SER A 327 -21.54 -2.46 3.59
N VAL A 328 -22.32 -2.13 2.56
CA VAL A 328 -23.46 -2.96 2.10
C VAL A 328 -22.99 -4.33 1.65
N ALA A 329 -21.92 -4.40 0.83
CA ALA A 329 -21.36 -5.67 0.37
C ALA A 329 -20.87 -6.53 1.55
N LEU A 330 -20.16 -5.94 2.49
CA LEU A 330 -19.64 -6.67 3.66
C LEU A 330 -20.73 -7.11 4.64
N ILE A 331 -21.82 -6.38 4.80
CA ILE A 331 -22.98 -6.86 5.59
C ILE A 331 -23.62 -8.09 4.92
N LYS A 332 -23.76 -8.12 3.59
CA LYS A 332 -24.21 -9.31 2.85
C LYS A 332 -23.22 -10.47 3.04
N PHE A 333 -21.95 -10.21 2.93
CA PHE A 333 -20.87 -11.19 3.12
C PHE A 333 -20.89 -11.83 4.51
N PHE A 334 -20.89 -11.03 5.58
CA PHE A 334 -20.93 -11.56 6.95
C PHE A 334 -22.26 -12.27 7.28
N SER A 335 -23.37 -11.79 6.72
CA SER A 335 -24.67 -12.46 6.83
C SER A 335 -24.65 -13.85 6.18
N TRP A 336 -24.05 -13.96 4.99
CA TRP A 336 -23.87 -15.22 4.30
C TRP A 336 -22.93 -16.16 5.09
N MET A 337 -21.82 -15.65 5.59
CA MET A 337 -20.86 -16.47 6.37
C MET A 337 -21.51 -17.04 7.63
N GLU A 338 -22.29 -16.22 8.37
CA GLU A 338 -23.05 -16.69 9.53
C GLU A 338 -24.07 -17.77 9.14
N GLU A 339 -24.80 -17.59 8.03
CA GLU A 339 -25.74 -18.60 7.55
C GLU A 339 -25.05 -19.92 7.24
N GLU A 340 -23.93 -19.90 6.51
CA GLU A 340 -23.18 -21.11 6.14
C GLU A 340 -22.61 -21.82 7.36
N LEU A 341 -21.92 -21.10 8.25
CA LEU A 341 -21.20 -21.69 9.37
C LEU A 341 -22.11 -22.05 10.56
N VAL A 342 -23.15 -21.22 10.84
CA VAL A 342 -23.99 -21.42 12.03
C VAL A 342 -25.29 -22.14 11.66
N THR A 343 -26.06 -21.63 10.70
CA THR A 343 -27.38 -22.17 10.38
C THR A 343 -27.28 -23.49 9.63
N LYS A 344 -26.44 -23.55 8.59
CA LYS A 344 -26.24 -24.74 7.79
C LYS A 344 -25.18 -25.69 8.39
N ASN A 345 -24.40 -25.19 9.37
CA ASN A 345 -23.31 -25.92 10.04
C ASN A 345 -22.35 -26.58 9.05
N ARG A 346 -21.96 -25.85 8.01
CA ARG A 346 -20.99 -26.33 7.01
C ARG A 346 -19.59 -26.45 7.61
N THR A 347 -18.91 -27.53 7.26
CA THR A 347 -17.54 -27.85 7.69
C THR A 347 -16.57 -27.97 6.50
N ASP A 348 -17.07 -27.76 5.30
CA ASP A 348 -16.35 -27.87 4.03
C ASP A 348 -15.97 -26.51 3.41
N LEU A 349 -16.25 -25.41 4.13
CA LEU A 349 -15.80 -24.08 3.75
C LEU A 349 -14.38 -23.84 4.21
N ASN A 350 -13.59 -23.17 3.37
CA ASN A 350 -12.23 -22.77 3.66
C ASN A 350 -11.98 -21.28 3.42
N GLU A 351 -10.86 -20.77 3.88
CA GLU A 351 -10.47 -19.37 3.80
C GLU A 351 -10.42 -18.84 2.35
N TYR A 352 -9.97 -19.66 1.40
CA TYR A 352 -9.94 -19.28 -0.02
C TYR A 352 -11.35 -19.05 -0.58
N GLN A 353 -12.30 -19.94 -0.27
CA GLN A 353 -13.70 -19.79 -0.68
C GLN A 353 -14.36 -18.56 -0.04
N ILE A 354 -13.98 -18.22 1.19
CA ILE A 354 -14.43 -16.99 1.86
C ILE A 354 -13.93 -15.75 1.11
N GLY A 355 -12.66 -15.73 0.72
CA GLY A 355 -12.10 -14.64 -0.11
C GLY A 355 -12.82 -14.48 -1.44
N LEU A 356 -13.10 -15.59 -2.14
CA LEU A 356 -13.89 -15.56 -3.39
C LEU A 356 -15.30 -15.01 -3.18
N LYS A 357 -15.98 -15.37 -2.09
CA LYS A 357 -17.32 -14.84 -1.77
C LYS A 357 -17.28 -13.36 -1.42
N ASN A 358 -16.23 -12.90 -0.75
CA ASN A 358 -16.05 -11.49 -0.46
C ASN A 358 -15.97 -10.65 -1.77
N LYS A 359 -15.20 -11.12 -2.74
CA LYS A 359 -15.13 -10.52 -4.07
C LYS A 359 -16.48 -10.51 -4.78
N GLU A 360 -17.19 -11.65 -4.81
CA GLU A 360 -18.50 -11.80 -5.47
C GLU A 360 -19.53 -10.75 -4.99
N VAL A 361 -19.63 -10.50 -3.69
CA VAL A 361 -20.61 -9.52 -3.15
C VAL A 361 -20.23 -8.07 -3.49
N ARG A 362 -18.94 -7.79 -3.67
CA ARG A 362 -18.44 -6.47 -4.10
C ARG A 362 -18.68 -6.23 -5.59
N GLU A 363 -18.57 -7.28 -6.43
CA GLU A 363 -18.88 -7.21 -7.87
C GLU A 363 -20.33 -6.80 -8.15
N GLU A 364 -21.26 -6.97 -7.20
CA GLU A 364 -22.64 -6.47 -7.30
C GLU A 364 -22.73 -4.94 -7.20
N GLN A 365 -21.70 -4.26 -6.71
CA GLN A 365 -21.74 -2.82 -6.48
C GLN A 365 -21.41 -2.04 -7.75
N GLU A 366 -22.12 -0.93 -7.96
CA GLU A 366 -21.88 -0.05 -9.11
C GLU A 366 -20.48 0.56 -9.07
N ASN A 367 -19.80 0.62 -10.23
CA ASN A 367 -18.44 1.13 -10.40
C ASN A 367 -17.35 0.36 -9.65
N TYR A 368 -17.60 -0.88 -9.26
CA TYR A 368 -16.56 -1.77 -8.77
C TYR A 368 -15.52 -2.04 -9.88
N MET A 369 -14.25 -1.94 -9.54
CA MET A 369 -13.12 -2.04 -10.47
C MET A 369 -12.12 -3.13 -10.10
N GLY A 370 -12.34 -3.84 -9.01
CA GLY A 370 -11.47 -4.89 -8.48
C GLY A 370 -11.24 -4.75 -6.98
N GLU A 371 -10.45 -5.64 -6.42
CA GLU A 371 -9.99 -5.56 -5.04
C GLU A 371 -8.85 -4.53 -4.92
N SER A 372 -8.70 -3.88 -3.77
CA SER A 372 -7.64 -2.90 -3.51
C SER A 372 -6.33 -3.53 -3.02
N PHE A 373 -6.40 -4.77 -2.56
CA PHE A 373 -5.28 -5.65 -2.19
C PHE A 373 -5.75 -7.11 -2.15
N ALA A 374 -4.83 -8.06 -2.00
CA ALA A 374 -5.17 -9.47 -1.81
C ALA A 374 -6.01 -9.63 -0.53
N PRO A 375 -7.26 -10.14 -0.60
CA PRO A 375 -8.11 -10.25 0.57
C PRO A 375 -7.48 -11.17 1.61
N ILE A 376 -7.48 -10.75 2.87
CA ILE A 376 -7.00 -11.52 4.01
C ILE A 376 -8.21 -12.08 4.75
N CYS A 377 -8.40 -13.39 4.72
CA CYS A 377 -9.50 -14.07 5.42
C CYS A 377 -8.93 -15.21 6.26
N GLY A 378 -8.31 -14.88 7.41
CA GLY A 378 -7.66 -15.87 8.29
C GLY A 378 -8.58 -16.38 9.39
N CYS A 379 -8.56 -17.72 9.61
CA CYS A 379 -9.30 -18.40 10.68
C CYS A 379 -8.34 -19.00 11.71
N GLY A 380 -8.55 -18.72 12.99
CA GLY A 380 -7.71 -19.22 14.08
C GLY A 380 -6.26 -18.74 13.95
N ALA A 381 -5.30 -19.67 13.87
CA ALA A 381 -3.87 -19.36 13.80
C ALA A 381 -3.47 -18.54 12.58
N ASN A 382 -4.16 -18.69 11.44
CA ASN A 382 -3.88 -17.92 10.23
C ASN A 382 -4.26 -16.43 10.39
N ALA A 383 -5.21 -16.12 11.27
CA ALA A 383 -5.54 -14.73 11.61
C ALA A 383 -4.38 -13.99 12.31
N ALA A 384 -3.40 -14.73 12.86
CA ALA A 384 -2.20 -14.13 13.47
C ALA A 384 -1.12 -13.77 12.45
N ILE A 385 -1.25 -14.15 11.19
CA ILE A 385 -0.36 -13.78 10.10
C ILE A 385 -0.87 -12.48 9.52
N ILE A 386 -0.17 -11.37 9.76
CA ILE A 386 -0.64 -9.99 9.51
C ILE A 386 -1.05 -9.78 8.06
N HIS A 387 -0.23 -10.24 7.10
CA HIS A 387 -0.49 -10.21 5.67
C HIS A 387 -0.69 -11.63 5.12
N TYR A 388 -1.69 -12.34 5.67
CA TYR A 388 -2.02 -13.70 5.26
C TYR A 388 -2.62 -13.71 3.85
N GLU A 389 -2.01 -14.43 2.93
CA GLU A 389 -2.54 -14.63 1.57
C GLU A 389 -3.03 -16.06 1.39
N GLN A 390 -4.33 -16.29 1.61
CA GLN A 390 -4.95 -17.57 1.28
C GLN A 390 -5.04 -17.75 -0.23
N ASN A 391 -4.81 -18.96 -0.69
CA ASN A 391 -4.99 -19.34 -2.08
C ASN A 391 -5.51 -20.79 -2.18
N GLU A 392 -5.72 -21.29 -3.40
CA GLU A 392 -6.27 -22.63 -3.65
C GLU A 392 -5.46 -23.75 -2.96
N ASN A 393 -4.16 -23.55 -2.77
CA ASN A 393 -3.25 -24.55 -2.19
C ASN A 393 -2.83 -24.23 -0.75
N LEU A 394 -3.08 -23.00 -0.29
CA LEU A 394 -2.72 -22.54 1.06
C LEU A 394 -3.96 -21.92 1.71
N HIS A 395 -4.64 -22.69 2.53
CA HIS A 395 -5.82 -22.27 3.30
C HIS A 395 -6.09 -23.26 4.44
N SER A 396 -6.87 -22.83 5.42
CA SER A 396 -7.46 -23.67 6.46
C SER A 396 -8.96 -23.75 6.29
N ASP A 397 -9.56 -24.79 6.89
CA ASP A 397 -11.02 -24.90 6.97
C ASP A 397 -11.58 -23.86 7.94
N MET A 398 -12.74 -23.31 7.59
CA MET A 398 -13.44 -22.35 8.45
C MET A 398 -14.05 -23.05 9.69
N ASN A 399 -13.90 -22.41 10.84
CA ASN A 399 -14.46 -22.90 12.09
C ASN A 399 -15.16 -21.78 12.86
N LYS A 400 -16.48 -21.91 13.07
CA LYS A 400 -17.30 -20.93 13.82
C LYS A 400 -16.84 -20.70 15.27
N ASN A 401 -16.07 -21.63 15.86
CA ASN A 401 -15.58 -21.56 17.24
C ASN A 401 -14.17 -20.94 17.35
N LEU A 402 -13.64 -20.41 16.27
CA LEU A 402 -12.37 -19.71 16.23
C LEU A 402 -12.59 -18.26 15.81
N ILE A 403 -11.62 -17.41 16.12
CA ILE A 403 -11.53 -16.05 15.57
C ILE A 403 -11.43 -16.14 14.04
N ILE A 404 -12.18 -15.28 13.35
CA ILE A 404 -12.10 -15.07 11.91
C ILE A 404 -11.80 -13.60 11.70
N LEU A 405 -10.63 -13.31 11.11
CA LEU A 405 -10.21 -11.97 10.73
C LEU A 405 -10.39 -11.84 9.22
N CYS A 406 -11.16 -10.84 8.80
CA CYS A 406 -11.34 -10.47 7.40
C CYS A 406 -10.89 -9.04 7.20
N ASP A 407 -9.76 -8.88 6.52
CA ASP A 407 -9.21 -7.62 6.07
C ASP A 407 -9.29 -7.59 4.55
N THR A 408 -10.07 -6.65 4.03
CA THR A 408 -10.47 -6.65 2.61
C THR A 408 -10.84 -5.25 2.15
N GLY A 409 -10.52 -4.94 0.91
CA GLY A 409 -10.83 -3.66 0.31
C GLY A 409 -11.20 -3.76 -1.16
N ALA A 410 -11.71 -2.68 -1.71
CA ALA A 410 -12.15 -2.60 -3.09
C ALA A 410 -11.72 -1.30 -3.77
N GLN A 411 -11.50 -1.39 -5.07
CA GLN A 411 -11.38 -0.27 -5.96
C GLN A 411 -12.76 0.07 -6.54
N TYR A 412 -13.24 1.27 -6.25
CA TYR A 412 -14.38 1.88 -6.94
C TYR A 412 -13.90 3.10 -7.71
N LYS A 413 -14.61 3.50 -8.77
CA LYS A 413 -14.26 4.77 -9.47
C LYS A 413 -14.37 5.99 -8.56
N GLU A 414 -15.16 5.88 -7.51
CA GLU A 414 -15.38 6.91 -6.49
C GLU A 414 -14.30 6.96 -5.41
N GLY A 415 -13.53 5.91 -5.23
CA GLY A 415 -12.49 5.82 -4.20
C GLY A 415 -12.05 4.39 -3.94
N THR A 416 -11.02 4.23 -3.14
CA THR A 416 -10.49 2.95 -2.68
C THR A 416 -10.99 2.69 -1.27
N THR A 417 -11.29 1.45 -0.89
CA THR A 417 -11.65 1.07 0.48
C THR A 417 -10.66 0.10 1.08
N ASP A 418 -10.54 0.17 2.41
CA ASP A 418 -9.72 -0.68 3.24
C ASP A 418 -10.42 -0.89 4.59
N ILE A 419 -10.80 -2.15 4.88
CA ILE A 419 -11.67 -2.45 6.03
C ILE A 419 -11.34 -3.79 6.63
N THR A 420 -11.03 -3.80 7.92
CA THR A 420 -10.90 -5.04 8.67
C THR A 420 -12.01 -5.22 9.69
N ARG A 421 -12.59 -6.42 9.74
CA ARG A 421 -13.43 -6.89 10.85
C ARG A 421 -12.98 -8.26 11.34
N THR A 422 -12.94 -8.39 12.65
CA THR A 422 -12.74 -9.66 13.36
C THR A 422 -14.07 -10.11 13.93
N VAL A 423 -14.48 -11.34 13.63
CA VAL A 423 -15.77 -11.94 14.04
C VAL A 423 -15.57 -13.28 14.71
N HIS A 424 -16.58 -13.71 15.50
CA HIS A 424 -16.62 -15.03 16.14
C HIS A 424 -18.08 -15.51 16.26
N TYR A 425 -18.40 -16.65 15.67
CA TYR A 425 -19.77 -17.14 15.58
C TYR A 425 -20.14 -18.17 16.66
N GLY A 426 -19.17 -18.68 17.42
CA GLY A 426 -19.35 -19.60 18.54
C GLY A 426 -19.24 -18.89 19.91
N LYS A 427 -18.60 -19.54 20.85
CA LYS A 427 -18.35 -19.01 22.20
C LYS A 427 -16.88 -18.64 22.35
N PRO A 428 -16.53 -17.35 22.29
CA PRO A 428 -15.14 -16.90 22.43
C PRO A 428 -14.61 -17.15 23.85
N THR A 429 -13.30 -17.35 23.95
CA THR A 429 -12.57 -17.40 25.22
C THR A 429 -12.50 -16.02 25.87
N GLN A 430 -12.20 -15.97 27.17
CA GLN A 430 -12.03 -14.70 27.88
C GLN A 430 -10.85 -13.90 27.33
N LYS A 431 -9.76 -14.55 26.90
CA LYS A 431 -8.61 -13.90 26.29
C LYS A 431 -8.94 -13.26 24.93
N GLU A 432 -9.69 -13.95 24.09
CA GLU A 432 -10.15 -13.39 22.80
C GLU A 432 -11.02 -12.14 23.03
N LYS A 433 -11.94 -12.18 24.01
CA LYS A 433 -12.75 -11.02 24.38
C LYS A 433 -11.91 -9.87 24.91
N GLU A 434 -11.00 -10.15 25.83
CA GLU A 434 -10.11 -9.12 26.39
C GLU A 434 -9.30 -8.44 25.31
N MET A 435 -8.59 -9.20 24.47
CA MET A 435 -7.72 -8.64 23.43
C MET A 435 -8.54 -7.90 22.37
N TYR A 436 -9.69 -8.44 21.93
CA TYR A 436 -10.60 -7.73 21.01
C TYR A 436 -11.05 -6.40 21.59
N THR A 437 -11.43 -6.37 22.86
CA THR A 437 -11.90 -5.14 23.51
C THR A 437 -10.79 -4.12 23.63
N ARG A 438 -9.55 -4.52 23.94
CA ARG A 438 -8.40 -3.60 23.97
C ARG A 438 -8.08 -3.01 22.61
N VAL A 439 -8.11 -3.81 21.55
CA VAL A 439 -7.96 -3.34 20.16
C VAL A 439 -9.09 -2.37 19.80
N LEU A 440 -10.35 -2.72 20.13
CA LEU A 440 -11.49 -1.84 19.89
C LEU A 440 -11.37 -0.50 20.64
N LEU A 441 -10.99 -0.51 21.91
CA LEU A 441 -10.78 0.72 22.68
C LEU A 441 -9.67 1.58 22.10
N GLY A 442 -8.61 0.96 21.59
CA GLY A 442 -7.53 1.63 20.86
C GLY A 442 -8.05 2.32 19.59
N ASN A 443 -8.78 1.59 18.75
CA ASN A 443 -9.41 2.11 17.53
C ASN A 443 -10.32 3.31 17.84
N LEU A 444 -11.26 3.15 18.78
CA LEU A 444 -12.19 4.20 19.19
C LEU A 444 -11.50 5.41 19.82
N SER A 445 -10.39 5.21 20.52
CA SER A 445 -9.64 6.31 21.14
C SER A 445 -8.98 7.21 20.09
N LEU A 446 -8.47 6.64 19.00
CA LEU A 446 -7.96 7.42 17.88
C LEU A 446 -9.13 8.11 17.12
N GLU A 447 -10.21 7.40 16.81
CA GLU A 447 -11.34 7.96 16.07
C GLU A 447 -11.99 9.16 16.78
N ARG A 448 -12.06 9.14 18.12
CA ARG A 448 -12.64 10.22 18.95
C ARG A 448 -11.69 11.38 19.22
N LEU A 449 -10.43 11.24 18.81
CA LEU A 449 -9.40 12.23 19.13
C LEU A 449 -9.69 13.58 18.48
N GLN A 450 -9.43 14.65 19.22
CA GLN A 450 -9.25 16.00 18.70
C GLN A 450 -7.82 16.45 18.95
N PHE A 451 -7.16 16.90 17.89
CA PHE A 451 -5.74 17.25 17.95
C PHE A 451 -5.45 18.61 17.31
N LYS A 452 -4.38 19.25 17.73
CA LYS A 452 -3.89 20.49 17.12
C LYS A 452 -3.22 20.23 15.79
N SER A 453 -3.31 21.18 14.87
CA SER A 453 -2.53 21.16 13.63
C SER A 453 -1.05 20.87 13.88
N GLY A 454 -0.39 20.23 12.90
CA GLY A 454 1.02 19.84 12.99
C GLY A 454 1.27 18.44 13.57
N LYS A 455 0.23 17.66 13.84
CA LYS A 455 0.35 16.24 14.21
C LYS A 455 0.45 15.35 12.99
N THR A 456 1.35 14.38 13.06
CA THR A 456 1.56 13.35 12.03
C THR A 456 0.95 12.02 12.46
N LEU A 457 0.80 11.05 11.57
CA LEU A 457 0.40 9.68 11.91
C LEU A 457 1.29 9.10 13.01
N TYR A 458 2.61 9.24 12.89
CA TYR A 458 3.58 8.76 13.90
C TYR A 458 3.36 9.39 15.28
N SER A 459 2.97 10.67 15.33
CA SER A 459 2.75 11.35 16.62
C SER A 459 1.47 10.90 17.34
N LEU A 460 0.54 10.26 16.62
CA LEU A 460 -0.72 9.74 17.15
C LEU A 460 -0.70 8.21 17.38
N ASP A 461 0.28 7.49 16.87
CA ASP A 461 0.37 6.03 16.85
C ASP A 461 0.35 5.38 18.26
N ALA A 462 0.89 6.05 19.27
CA ALA A 462 0.86 5.54 20.64
C ALA A 462 -0.55 5.50 21.27
N ILE A 463 -1.51 6.27 20.74
CA ILE A 463 -2.87 6.36 21.31
C ILE A 463 -3.62 5.02 21.16
N PRO A 464 -3.77 4.45 19.94
CA PRO A 464 -4.42 3.16 19.78
C PRO A 464 -3.66 2.00 20.43
N ARG A 465 -2.31 2.07 20.54
CA ARG A 465 -1.49 1.04 21.21
C ARG A 465 -1.64 1.05 22.74
N SER A 466 -2.06 2.17 23.34
CA SER A 466 -2.04 2.37 24.80
C SER A 466 -2.78 1.28 25.58
N TYR A 467 -3.89 0.77 25.06
CA TYR A 467 -4.66 -0.29 25.73
C TYR A 467 -3.98 -1.66 25.72
N LEU A 468 -3.14 -1.94 24.72
CA LEU A 468 -2.28 -3.12 24.68
C LEU A 468 -1.05 -2.94 25.56
N TYR A 469 -0.43 -1.75 25.57
CA TYR A 469 0.70 -1.43 26.46
C TYR A 469 0.39 -1.65 27.94
N MET A 470 -0.87 -1.41 28.37
CA MET A 470 -1.31 -1.67 29.75
C MET A 470 -1.17 -3.14 30.20
N VAL A 471 -1.06 -4.08 29.26
CA VAL A 471 -0.90 -5.51 29.52
C VAL A 471 0.41 -6.09 28.94
N GLY A 472 1.32 -5.20 28.51
CA GLY A 472 2.64 -5.57 28.00
C GLY A 472 2.64 -6.09 26.56
N GLU A 473 1.56 -5.85 25.81
CA GLU A 473 1.40 -6.29 24.42
C GLU A 473 1.56 -5.15 23.43
N ASP A 474 1.87 -5.50 22.16
CA ASP A 474 2.01 -4.56 21.04
C ASP A 474 1.80 -5.31 19.72
N TYR A 475 1.66 -4.56 18.61
CA TYR A 475 1.60 -5.09 17.25
C TYR A 475 2.72 -4.53 16.37
N LYS A 476 3.08 -5.29 15.32
CA LYS A 476 4.30 -5.08 14.51
C LYS A 476 4.07 -4.35 13.18
N HIS A 477 2.90 -3.74 12.99
CA HIS A 477 2.58 -2.92 11.81
C HIS A 477 2.26 -1.47 12.19
N GLY A 478 2.10 -0.59 11.19
CA GLY A 478 1.62 0.77 11.40
C GLY A 478 0.16 0.78 11.85
N THR A 479 -0.26 1.77 12.63
CA THR A 479 -1.68 1.92 13.00
C THR A 479 -2.50 2.57 11.89
N SER A 480 -1.85 3.22 10.92
CA SER A 480 -2.52 4.07 9.95
C SER A 480 -1.63 4.35 8.75
N HIS A 481 -2.25 4.47 7.60
CA HIS A 481 -1.68 4.99 6.36
C HIS A 481 -2.73 5.83 5.62
N GLY A 482 -2.32 6.61 4.62
CA GLY A 482 -3.25 7.26 3.70
C GLY A 482 -3.84 6.27 2.69
N VAL A 483 -4.92 6.66 2.04
CA VAL A 483 -5.59 5.83 1.03
C VAL A 483 -5.73 6.62 -0.27
N GLY A 484 -5.36 6.01 -1.40
CA GLY A 484 -5.42 6.62 -2.72
C GLY A 484 -6.84 6.67 -3.30
N HIS A 485 -7.16 7.71 -4.08
CA HIS A 485 -8.47 7.84 -4.72
C HIS A 485 -8.54 7.03 -6.02
N PHE A 486 -9.09 5.83 -5.95
CA PHE A 486 -9.01 4.84 -7.04
C PHE A 486 -7.55 4.70 -7.50
N LEU A 487 -6.66 4.49 -6.51
CA LEU A 487 -5.21 4.32 -6.63
C LEU A 487 -4.73 3.31 -5.59
N ASN A 488 -3.44 3.36 -5.23
CA ASN A 488 -2.84 2.45 -4.25
C ASN A 488 -3.58 2.54 -2.91
N VAL A 489 -3.84 1.41 -2.28
CA VAL A 489 -4.45 1.37 -0.94
C VAL A 489 -3.53 2.04 0.08
N HIS A 490 -2.22 1.80 -0.02
CA HIS A 490 -1.22 2.51 0.77
C HIS A 490 -0.75 3.77 0.04
N GLU A 491 -1.01 4.93 0.66
CA GLU A 491 -0.63 6.24 0.14
C GLU A 491 -0.16 7.14 1.30
N GLY A 492 0.47 8.26 0.98
CA GLY A 492 0.76 9.32 1.96
C GLY A 492 -0.50 9.93 2.61
N PRO A 493 -0.31 10.76 3.63
CA PRO A 493 0.88 11.57 3.89
C PRO A 493 1.92 10.86 4.76
N HIS A 494 3.04 10.46 4.18
CA HIS A 494 4.14 9.85 4.92
C HIS A 494 4.94 10.90 5.71
N GLY A 495 4.91 10.79 7.06
CA GLY A 495 5.67 11.70 7.93
C GLY A 495 5.21 13.17 7.94
N LEU A 496 4.23 13.55 7.12
CA LEU A 496 3.70 14.90 7.03
C LEU A 496 2.59 15.16 8.06
N PRO A 497 2.35 16.43 8.44
CA PRO A 497 1.24 16.80 9.30
C PRO A 497 -0.11 16.46 8.65
N LEU A 498 -1.00 15.86 9.45
CA LEU A 498 -2.39 15.64 9.06
C LEU A 498 -3.13 16.98 8.92
N ILE A 499 -3.85 17.12 7.82
CA ILE A 499 -4.66 18.30 7.52
C ILE A 499 -6.07 17.88 7.04
N PRO A 500 -7.07 18.77 7.16
CA PRO A 500 -8.42 18.48 6.66
C PRO A 500 -8.40 18.09 5.18
N GLY A 501 -9.10 17.01 4.84
CA GLY A 501 -9.10 16.39 3.51
C GLY A 501 -8.20 15.16 3.39
N ASN A 502 -7.29 14.88 4.35
CA ASN A 502 -6.61 13.60 4.38
C ASN A 502 -7.60 12.49 4.76
N ILE A 503 -7.53 11.37 4.03
CA ILE A 503 -8.23 10.12 4.36
C ILE A 503 -7.18 9.11 4.75
N ILE A 504 -7.37 8.49 5.91
CA ILE A 504 -6.43 7.55 6.51
C ILE A 504 -7.15 6.34 7.07
N THR A 505 -6.44 5.23 7.24
CA THR A 505 -6.90 4.07 7.99
C THR A 505 -6.72 4.28 9.51
N ASN A 506 -7.44 3.50 10.30
CA ASN A 506 -7.28 3.37 11.75
C ASN A 506 -7.43 1.89 12.09
N GLU A 507 -6.31 1.18 12.17
CA GLU A 507 -6.23 -0.29 12.10
C GLU A 507 -5.39 -0.96 13.22
N PRO A 508 -5.59 -0.66 14.49
CA PRO A 508 -4.87 -1.37 15.55
C PRO A 508 -5.18 -2.88 15.52
N GLY A 509 -4.20 -3.69 15.96
CA GLY A 509 -4.33 -5.14 15.97
C GLY A 509 -3.65 -5.81 17.17
N TYR A 510 -3.89 -7.11 17.32
CA TYR A 510 -3.22 -8.01 18.26
C TYR A 510 -3.03 -9.38 17.60
N TYR A 511 -1.84 -9.95 17.70
CA TYR A 511 -1.50 -11.18 16.99
C TYR A 511 -0.72 -12.13 17.90
N GLU A 512 -1.29 -13.32 18.16
CA GLU A 512 -0.66 -14.36 18.96
C GLU A 512 -0.29 -15.53 18.04
N LYS A 513 1.01 -15.70 17.79
CA LYS A 513 1.54 -16.75 16.91
C LYS A 513 0.93 -18.11 17.28
N ASP A 514 0.51 -18.86 16.25
CA ASP A 514 -0.10 -20.19 16.33
C ASP A 514 -1.42 -20.26 17.11
N ASN A 515 -2.06 -19.12 17.40
CA ASN A 515 -3.32 -19.07 18.14
C ASN A 515 -4.40 -18.26 17.39
N PHE A 516 -4.40 -16.92 17.48
CA PHE A 516 -5.35 -16.05 16.80
C PHE A 516 -4.81 -14.63 16.55
N GLY A 517 -5.46 -13.91 15.64
CA GLY A 517 -5.20 -12.50 15.39
C GLY A 517 -6.48 -11.68 15.39
N ILE A 518 -6.37 -10.42 15.77
CA ILE A 518 -7.45 -9.44 15.82
C ILE A 518 -6.95 -8.17 15.13
N ARG A 519 -7.74 -7.62 14.20
CA ARG A 519 -7.60 -6.27 13.67
C ARG A 519 -8.99 -5.65 13.53
N ILE A 520 -9.10 -4.39 13.84
CA ILE A 520 -10.32 -3.60 13.67
C ILE A 520 -9.92 -2.34 12.94
N GLU A 521 -10.50 -2.15 11.76
CA GLU A 521 -10.10 -1.06 10.87
C GLU A 521 -11.29 -0.32 10.30
N ASN A 522 -11.13 1.00 10.28
CA ASN A 522 -12.01 1.95 9.62
C ASN A 522 -11.18 2.94 8.80
N GLU A 523 -11.72 3.40 7.69
CA GLU A 523 -11.27 4.64 7.05
C GLU A 523 -11.88 5.85 7.72
N VAL A 524 -11.06 6.87 7.94
CA VAL A 524 -11.47 8.12 8.57
C VAL A 524 -10.97 9.34 7.78
N LEU A 525 -11.81 10.36 7.67
CA LEU A 525 -11.49 11.64 7.06
C LEU A 525 -11.06 12.64 8.14
N VAL A 526 -9.94 13.30 7.95
CA VAL A 526 -9.53 14.42 8.79
C VAL A 526 -10.40 15.64 8.51
N VAL A 527 -11.04 16.17 9.54
CA VAL A 527 -11.98 17.30 9.47
C VAL A 527 -11.64 18.38 10.49
N VAL A 528 -12.08 19.61 10.21
CA VAL A 528 -12.01 20.72 11.17
C VAL A 528 -13.08 20.53 12.25
N LYS A 529 -12.66 20.47 13.52
CA LYS A 529 -13.57 20.46 14.68
C LYS A 529 -13.74 21.86 15.29
N ASN A 530 -12.72 22.69 15.24
CA ASN A 530 -12.79 24.08 15.67
C ASN A 530 -11.72 24.90 14.92
N GLU A 531 -12.18 25.86 14.12
CA GLU A 531 -11.33 26.66 13.24
C GLU A 531 -10.44 27.66 14.01
N GLU A 532 -11.02 28.38 14.96
CA GLU A 532 -10.28 29.36 15.78
C GLU A 532 -9.15 28.72 16.58
N LYS A 533 -9.39 27.53 17.14
CA LYS A 533 -8.42 26.78 17.92
C LYS A 533 -7.50 25.92 17.06
N LYS A 534 -7.68 25.87 15.74
CA LYS A 534 -7.01 24.95 14.81
C LYS A 534 -7.06 23.51 15.34
N LEU A 535 -8.24 23.07 15.77
CA LEU A 535 -8.50 21.71 16.20
C LEU A 535 -9.06 20.89 15.04
N TYR A 536 -8.41 19.77 14.77
CA TYR A 536 -8.82 18.76 13.83
C TYR A 536 -9.31 17.51 14.57
N GLY A 537 -9.96 16.63 13.87
CA GLY A 537 -10.40 15.33 14.35
C GLY A 537 -10.89 14.52 13.18
N PHE A 538 -11.59 13.43 13.44
CA PHE A 538 -11.96 12.47 12.41
C PHE A 538 -13.48 12.43 12.17
N GLU A 539 -13.86 12.17 10.93
CA GLU A 539 -15.17 11.70 10.49
C GLU A 539 -15.00 10.24 10.03
N ASN A 540 -15.74 9.32 10.64
CA ASN A 540 -15.69 7.92 10.22
C ASN A 540 -16.42 7.72 8.88
N LEU A 541 -15.81 6.97 7.97
CA LEU A 541 -16.36 6.65 6.65
C LEU A 541 -16.90 5.22 6.58
N THR A 542 -16.39 4.29 7.39
CA THR A 542 -16.73 2.87 7.40
C THR A 542 -17.89 2.57 8.33
N PHE A 543 -18.96 1.91 7.84
CA PHE A 543 -20.19 1.65 8.61
C PHE A 543 -20.51 0.17 8.76
N ILE A 544 -19.60 -0.59 9.36
CA ILE A 544 -19.79 -2.01 9.68
C ILE A 544 -19.77 -2.19 11.19
N PRO A 545 -20.81 -2.81 11.81
CA PRO A 545 -20.87 -3.00 13.25
C PRO A 545 -19.68 -3.77 13.80
N TYR A 546 -19.25 -3.43 15.02
CA TYR A 546 -18.28 -4.20 15.78
C TYR A 546 -18.89 -5.52 16.28
N GLU A 547 -18.06 -6.57 16.43
CA GLU A 547 -18.52 -7.89 16.84
C GLU A 547 -18.86 -7.92 18.35
N ARG A 548 -20.13 -7.87 18.67
CA ARG A 548 -20.66 -7.80 20.04
C ARG A 548 -20.26 -9.00 20.89
N ASN A 549 -20.17 -10.19 20.27
CA ASN A 549 -19.83 -11.42 20.96
C ASN A 549 -18.39 -11.41 21.51
N LEU A 550 -17.51 -10.60 20.92
CA LEU A 550 -16.12 -10.43 21.32
C LEU A 550 -15.90 -9.25 22.31
N ILE A 551 -16.93 -8.47 22.64
CA ILE A 551 -16.78 -7.36 23.59
C ILE A 551 -16.83 -7.89 25.03
N ASP A 552 -15.79 -7.58 25.82
CA ASP A 552 -15.76 -7.74 27.26
C ASP A 552 -16.35 -6.49 27.92
N MET A 553 -17.57 -6.63 28.46
CA MET A 553 -18.28 -5.51 29.05
C MET A 553 -17.65 -4.98 30.34
N ASP A 554 -16.82 -5.79 31.01
CA ASP A 554 -16.12 -5.36 32.24
C ASP A 554 -14.99 -4.38 31.93
N LEU A 555 -14.50 -4.32 30.69
CA LEU A 555 -13.49 -3.40 30.22
C LEU A 555 -14.07 -2.12 29.57
N ILE A 556 -15.37 -2.09 29.29
CA ILE A 556 -16.02 -0.99 28.58
C ILE A 556 -16.64 0.02 29.57
N SER A 557 -16.17 1.26 29.54
CA SER A 557 -16.81 2.35 30.27
C SER A 557 -18.17 2.73 29.66
N ASN A 558 -19.06 3.35 30.47
CA ASN A 558 -20.35 3.82 29.97
C ASN A 558 -20.21 4.82 28.80
N ASP A 559 -19.15 5.60 28.76
CA ASP A 559 -18.89 6.54 27.68
C ASP A 559 -18.53 5.82 26.36
N PHE A 560 -17.66 4.80 26.41
CA PHE A 560 -17.38 3.96 25.26
C PHE A 560 -18.57 3.12 24.83
N LYS A 561 -19.34 2.56 25.79
CA LYS A 561 -20.59 1.86 25.47
C LYS A 561 -21.53 2.74 24.66
N LYS A 562 -21.81 3.95 25.16
CA LYS A 562 -22.64 4.92 24.47
C LYS A 562 -22.12 5.22 23.06
N TYR A 563 -20.81 5.40 22.90
CA TYR A 563 -20.20 5.68 21.60
C TYR A 563 -20.40 4.52 20.62
N ILE A 564 -20.21 3.26 21.07
CA ILE A 564 -20.46 2.07 20.25
C ILE A 564 -21.93 1.96 19.85
N ASP A 565 -22.86 2.19 20.79
CA ASP A 565 -24.31 2.17 20.52
C ASP A 565 -24.70 3.26 19.51
N ASP A 566 -24.17 4.47 19.64
CA ASP A 566 -24.38 5.58 18.70
C ASP A 566 -23.80 5.25 17.30
N PHE A 567 -22.64 4.60 17.23
CA PHE A 567 -22.06 4.13 15.98
C PHE A 567 -22.88 3.01 15.35
N HIS A 568 -23.31 2.02 16.12
CA HIS A 568 -24.19 0.95 15.64
C HIS A 568 -25.51 1.50 15.10
N LYS A 569 -26.06 2.53 15.75
CA LYS A 569 -27.24 3.23 15.24
C LYS A 569 -26.96 3.89 13.89
N GLN A 570 -25.80 4.53 13.69
CA GLN A 570 -25.42 5.10 12.40
C GLN A 570 -25.29 4.01 11.31
N CYS A 571 -24.70 2.84 11.64
CA CYS A 571 -24.66 1.71 10.71
C CYS A 571 -26.08 1.29 10.28
N TRP A 572 -26.99 1.17 11.24
CA TRP A 572 -28.39 0.84 10.94
C TRP A 572 -29.06 1.90 10.06
N ASP A 573 -28.98 3.18 10.45
CA ASP A 573 -29.66 4.27 9.76
C ASP A 573 -29.18 4.43 8.31
N LYS A 574 -27.89 4.23 8.04
CA LYS A 574 -27.28 4.35 6.70
C LYS A 574 -27.52 3.13 5.82
N LEU A 575 -27.44 1.93 6.37
CA LEU A 575 -27.41 0.70 5.56
C LEU A 575 -28.77 0.01 5.44
N SER A 576 -29.66 0.12 6.44
CA SER A 576 -30.95 -0.58 6.39
C SER A 576 -31.83 -0.18 5.18
N PRO A 577 -31.85 1.09 4.72
CA PRO A 577 -32.60 1.45 3.52
C PRO A 577 -32.06 0.79 2.23
N LEU A 578 -30.75 0.53 2.19
CA LEU A 578 -30.07 -0.07 1.05
C LEU A 578 -30.21 -1.60 1.01
N LEU A 579 -30.43 -2.21 2.18
CA LEU A 579 -30.59 -3.66 2.36
C LEU A 579 -32.06 -4.12 2.41
N LYS A 580 -33.03 -3.23 2.20
CA LYS A 580 -34.48 -3.54 2.32
C LYS A 580 -34.97 -4.74 1.49
N ASN A 581 -34.30 -5.03 0.37
CA ASN A 581 -34.64 -6.13 -0.53
C ASN A 581 -33.88 -7.43 -0.19
N ASP A 582 -32.89 -7.37 0.72
CA ASP A 582 -32.15 -8.54 1.23
C ASP A 582 -32.52 -8.77 2.69
N LYS A 583 -33.55 -9.58 2.91
CA LYS A 583 -34.07 -9.83 4.27
C LYS A 583 -33.01 -10.44 5.18
N LYS A 584 -32.13 -11.33 4.67
CA LYS A 584 -31.11 -11.99 5.48
C LYS A 584 -30.05 -10.99 5.96
N ALA A 585 -29.53 -10.19 5.05
CA ALA A 585 -28.57 -9.14 5.37
C ALA A 585 -29.17 -8.08 6.29
N LEU A 586 -30.45 -7.70 6.08
CA LEU A 586 -31.16 -6.75 6.95
C LEU A 586 -31.37 -7.31 8.36
N ASP A 587 -31.78 -8.58 8.50
CA ASP A 587 -31.97 -9.23 9.80
C ASP A 587 -30.59 -9.40 10.52
N TYR A 588 -29.52 -9.70 9.78
CA TYR A 588 -28.16 -9.72 10.31
C TYR A 588 -27.77 -8.33 10.85
N LEU A 589 -27.87 -7.30 10.04
CA LEU A 589 -27.56 -5.92 10.44
C LEU A 589 -28.34 -5.51 11.69
N LYS A 590 -29.65 -5.80 11.75
CA LYS A 590 -30.49 -5.49 12.90
C LYS A 590 -29.98 -6.11 14.20
N ARG A 591 -29.55 -7.38 14.15
CA ARG A 591 -29.01 -8.08 15.34
C ARG A 591 -27.65 -7.52 15.76
N LYS A 592 -26.79 -7.23 14.78
CA LYS A 592 -25.43 -6.74 15.06
C LYS A 592 -25.41 -5.27 15.51
N THR A 593 -26.43 -4.48 15.17
CA THR A 593 -26.55 -3.06 15.57
C THR A 593 -27.45 -2.84 16.79
N ALA A 594 -27.98 -3.89 17.43
CA ALA A 594 -28.73 -3.73 18.67
C ALA A 594 -27.82 -3.11 19.78
N PRO A 595 -28.35 -2.31 20.71
CA PRO A 595 -27.56 -1.75 21.82
C PRO A 595 -26.84 -2.81 22.64
N LEU A 596 -25.64 -2.51 23.19
CA LEU A 596 -24.84 -3.39 24.05
C LEU A 596 -25.51 -3.63 25.40
#